data_1b2d0dcfe5a08c1cda7d953493ecf7cb
#
_entry.id   1b2d0dcfe5a08c1cda7d953493ecf7cb
#
_cell.length_a   1.000
_cell.length_b   1.000
_cell.length_c   1.000
_cell.angle_alpha   90.00
_cell.angle_beta   90.00
_cell.angle_gamma   90.00
#
_symmetry.space_group_name_H-M   'P 1'
#
loop_
_entity.id
_entity.type
_entity.pdbx_description
1 polymer ?
#
loop_
_entity_poly.entity_id
_entity_poly.type
_entity_poly.pdbx_seq_one_letter_code
_entity_poly.pdbx_strand_id
1 'polypeptide(L)'
;MPQIKIPAVYYRGGTSKGVFFKRSDLPDAAREAGSARDKILLRVLGSPDPYGKQIDGLGNASSSTSKAVILDKSERADHDVDYLFGQVSIDKPFVDWSGNCGNLTAAVGAFAIEQGLVDKGKIPSDGICTVKIWQKNIGKTIIAHVPMQNGEVLETGDFELDGVTFPAAEVQIEFLDPADGEGSMFPTGNLVDELDVPDIGRLKATLINAGIPTVFLNAADLGYTGKELQDDINNDAAALEKFEKIRAYGALKMGLINDVSEAAARAHTPKVAFVAPAADYTASSGKTVNAADIDLLVRALSMGKLHHAMMGTASVAIAAAAAVPGTLVNLAAGGGTRNEVRFGHPSGTLRVGASAECSDGIWAVKKAVMSRSARVIMEGRVRVPDDCF
;
A
#
# COMPACT_ATOMS: atom_id res chain seq x y z
N MET A 1 -21.57 3.03 -30.50
CA MET A 1 -20.17 3.48 -30.70
C MET A 1 -19.26 2.28 -30.61
N PRO A 2 -18.21 2.19 -31.39
CA PRO A 2 -17.24 1.11 -31.27
C PRO A 2 -16.59 1.16 -29.89
N GLN A 3 -16.17 -0.02 -29.39
CA GLN A 3 -15.40 -0.12 -28.17
C GLN A 3 -13.98 -0.54 -28.52
N ILE A 4 -13.00 0.16 -27.96
CA ILE A 4 -11.62 -0.28 -28.02
C ILE A 4 -11.40 -1.43 -27.05
N LYS A 5 -10.47 -2.31 -27.39
CA LYS A 5 -10.10 -3.49 -26.60
C LYS A 5 -8.65 -3.33 -26.14
N ILE A 6 -8.44 -3.13 -24.87
CA ILE A 6 -7.12 -2.91 -24.28
C ILE A 6 -6.69 -4.20 -23.56
N PRO A 7 -5.53 -4.80 -23.91
CA PRO A 7 -4.99 -5.94 -23.14
C PRO A 7 -4.81 -5.57 -21.70
N ALA A 8 -5.20 -6.45 -20.79
CA ALA A 8 -5.13 -6.23 -19.36
C ALA A 8 -5.06 -7.56 -18.60
N VAL A 9 -4.39 -7.54 -17.45
CA VAL A 9 -4.38 -8.66 -16.51
C VAL A 9 -4.95 -8.21 -15.18
N TYR A 10 -5.87 -8.96 -14.62
CA TYR A 10 -6.43 -8.69 -13.30
C TYR A 10 -5.71 -9.53 -12.26
N TYR A 11 -4.92 -8.88 -11.44
CA TYR A 11 -4.09 -9.50 -10.41
C TYR A 11 -4.65 -9.31 -9.01
N ARG A 12 -4.47 -10.32 -8.16
CA ARG A 12 -4.35 -10.16 -6.74
C ARG A 12 -2.85 -10.03 -6.40
N GLY A 13 -2.48 -8.98 -5.69
CA GLY A 13 -1.18 -8.82 -5.06
C GLY A 13 -1.37 -8.54 -3.57
N GLY A 14 -0.80 -9.36 -2.70
CA GLY A 14 -1.08 -9.30 -1.27
C GLY A 14 -2.59 -9.34 -1.00
N THR A 15 -3.08 -8.44 -0.16
CA THR A 15 -4.50 -8.28 0.18
C THR A 15 -5.20 -7.22 -0.70
N SER A 16 -4.71 -6.97 -1.91
CA SER A 16 -5.32 -6.04 -2.87
C SER A 16 -5.55 -6.72 -4.22
N LYS A 17 -6.47 -6.15 -5.02
CA LYS A 17 -6.66 -6.49 -6.43
C LYS A 17 -6.54 -5.24 -7.30
N GLY A 18 -6.07 -5.41 -8.52
CA GLY A 18 -5.97 -4.30 -9.47
C GLY A 18 -5.84 -4.77 -10.91
N VAL A 19 -6.12 -3.87 -11.83
CA VAL A 19 -5.98 -4.09 -13.27
C VAL A 19 -4.59 -3.63 -13.69
N PHE A 20 -3.84 -4.51 -14.33
CA PHE A 20 -2.47 -4.29 -14.80
C PHE A 20 -2.46 -4.09 -16.30
N PHE A 21 -1.73 -3.09 -16.75
CA PHE A 21 -1.53 -2.75 -18.14
C PHE A 21 -0.05 -2.66 -18.48
N LYS A 22 0.34 -3.13 -19.65
CA LYS A 22 1.59 -2.69 -20.26
C LYS A 22 1.35 -1.33 -20.92
N ARG A 23 2.22 -0.35 -20.68
CA ARG A 23 2.05 1.02 -21.21
C ARG A 23 1.89 1.04 -22.72
N SER A 24 2.64 0.19 -23.44
CA SER A 24 2.54 0.09 -24.90
C SER A 24 1.18 -0.40 -25.42
N ASP A 25 0.38 -1.07 -24.58
CA ASP A 25 -0.94 -1.59 -24.95
C ASP A 25 -2.06 -0.56 -24.77
N LEU A 26 -1.77 0.54 -24.05
CA LEU A 26 -2.70 1.66 -23.92
C LEU A 26 -2.80 2.43 -25.23
N PRO A 27 -3.97 3.03 -25.56
CA PRO A 27 -4.09 4.01 -26.64
C PRO A 27 -3.04 5.11 -26.51
N ASP A 28 -2.52 5.62 -27.64
CA ASP A 28 -1.44 6.60 -27.65
C ASP A 28 -1.72 7.83 -26.76
N ALA A 29 -2.97 8.33 -26.78
CA ALA A 29 -3.41 9.45 -25.96
C ALA A 29 -3.35 9.18 -24.43
N ALA A 30 -3.31 7.90 -24.02
CA ALA A 30 -3.32 7.49 -22.63
C ALA A 30 -1.97 6.96 -22.10
N ARG A 31 -0.95 6.88 -22.98
CA ARG A 31 0.39 6.44 -22.56
C ARG A 31 1.09 7.45 -21.65
N GLU A 32 0.80 8.73 -21.86
CA GLU A 32 1.37 9.80 -21.04
C GLU A 32 0.40 10.24 -19.92
N ALA A 33 0.94 10.99 -18.95
CA ALA A 33 0.13 11.59 -17.90
C ALA A 33 -0.91 12.56 -18.48
N GLY A 34 -2.14 12.46 -18.03
CA GLY A 34 -3.20 13.36 -18.48
C GLY A 34 -4.59 12.77 -18.40
N SER A 35 -5.55 13.59 -18.77
CA SER A 35 -6.97 13.30 -18.63
C SER A 35 -7.42 12.05 -19.42
N ALA A 36 -6.81 11.76 -20.58
CA ALA A 36 -7.16 10.57 -21.37
C ALA A 36 -6.84 9.28 -20.61
N ARG A 37 -5.65 9.21 -19.99
CA ARG A 37 -5.26 8.07 -19.15
C ARG A 37 -6.20 7.90 -17.97
N ASP A 38 -6.47 8.98 -17.25
CA ASP A 38 -7.34 8.94 -16.07
C ASP A 38 -8.76 8.51 -16.41
N LYS A 39 -9.33 9.01 -17.50
CA LYS A 39 -10.67 8.63 -17.97
C LYS A 39 -10.76 7.15 -18.33
N ILE A 40 -9.75 6.59 -18.99
CA ILE A 40 -9.69 5.14 -19.29
C ILE A 40 -9.70 4.34 -17.98
N LEU A 41 -8.84 4.69 -17.01
CA LEU A 41 -8.76 3.96 -15.75
C LEU A 41 -10.04 4.08 -14.94
N LEU A 42 -10.64 5.27 -14.88
CA LEU A 42 -11.94 5.49 -14.26
C LEU A 42 -13.00 4.58 -14.90
N ARG A 43 -13.07 4.55 -16.23
CA ARG A 43 -14.04 3.72 -16.94
C ARG A 43 -13.82 2.22 -16.72
N VAL A 44 -12.57 1.77 -16.72
CA VAL A 44 -12.21 0.36 -16.46
C VAL A 44 -12.59 -0.06 -15.05
N LEU A 45 -12.43 0.81 -14.07
CA LEU A 45 -12.78 0.51 -12.67
C LEU A 45 -14.26 0.74 -12.35
N GLY A 46 -15.01 1.39 -13.24
CA GLY A 46 -16.42 1.74 -13.02
C GLY A 46 -16.59 2.95 -12.10
N SER A 47 -15.75 3.97 -12.28
CA SER A 47 -15.77 5.21 -11.49
C SER A 47 -15.99 6.44 -12.35
N PRO A 48 -16.56 7.54 -11.81
CA PRO A 48 -17.15 7.64 -10.47
C PRO A 48 -18.48 6.89 -10.38
N ASP A 49 -18.69 6.15 -9.30
CA ASP A 49 -19.95 5.43 -9.07
C ASP A 49 -20.72 6.03 -7.88
N PRO A 50 -21.83 6.72 -8.11
CA PRO A 50 -22.64 7.31 -7.05
C PRO A 50 -23.32 6.26 -6.15
N TYR A 51 -23.40 5.00 -6.62
CA TYR A 51 -23.96 3.88 -5.86
C TYR A 51 -22.92 3.21 -4.95
N GLY A 52 -21.63 3.53 -5.13
CA GLY A 52 -20.53 2.97 -4.36
C GLY A 52 -20.38 1.45 -4.51
N LYS A 53 -20.62 0.90 -5.70
CA LYS A 53 -20.53 -0.54 -6.00
C LYS A 53 -19.57 -0.88 -7.13
N GLN A 54 -19.27 0.09 -8.01
CA GLN A 54 -18.43 -0.09 -9.21
C GLN A 54 -18.89 -1.27 -10.10
N ILE A 55 -20.21 -1.43 -10.24
CA ILE A 55 -20.81 -2.56 -10.98
C ILE A 55 -20.45 -2.51 -12.47
N ASP A 56 -20.31 -1.32 -13.05
CA ASP A 56 -19.95 -1.14 -14.47
C ASP A 56 -18.43 -1.08 -14.71
N GLY A 57 -17.67 -1.82 -13.90
CA GLY A 57 -16.22 -1.91 -14.02
C GLY A 57 -15.61 -3.07 -13.22
N LEU A 58 -14.28 -3.11 -13.19
CA LEU A 58 -13.51 -4.14 -12.49
C LEU A 58 -13.18 -3.76 -11.03
N GLY A 59 -13.58 -2.59 -10.56
CA GLY A 59 -13.50 -2.21 -9.17
C GLY A 59 -14.50 -3.00 -8.34
N ASN A 60 -14.32 -2.97 -7.01
CA ASN A 60 -15.23 -3.63 -6.07
C ASN A 60 -15.42 -2.78 -4.81
N ALA A 61 -15.60 -1.48 -5.02
CA ALA A 61 -16.00 -0.47 -4.04
C ALA A 61 -15.20 -0.45 -2.74
N SER A 62 -13.92 -0.79 -2.81
CA SER A 62 -13.01 -0.65 -1.67
C SER A 62 -11.65 -0.09 -2.11
N SER A 63 -10.93 0.52 -1.17
CA SER A 63 -9.57 1.00 -1.43
C SER A 63 -8.60 -0.13 -1.78
N SER A 64 -8.93 -1.38 -1.44
CA SER A 64 -8.13 -2.57 -1.76
C SER A 64 -8.35 -3.09 -3.18
N THR A 65 -9.42 -2.68 -3.85
CA THR A 65 -9.87 -3.26 -5.12
C THR A 65 -10.07 -2.24 -6.24
N SER A 66 -10.07 -0.94 -5.93
CA SER A 66 -10.20 0.15 -6.91
C SER A 66 -8.82 0.67 -7.30
N LYS A 67 -8.06 -0.14 -8.03
CA LYS A 67 -6.63 0.08 -8.31
C LYS A 67 -6.27 -0.27 -9.74
N ALA A 68 -5.36 0.55 -10.31
CA ALA A 68 -4.76 0.28 -11.61
C ALA A 68 -3.23 0.35 -11.52
N VAL A 69 -2.57 -0.43 -12.36
CA VAL A 69 -1.11 -0.50 -12.48
C VAL A 69 -0.73 -0.40 -13.94
N ILE A 70 0.24 0.45 -14.25
CA ILE A 70 0.81 0.59 -15.58
C ILE A 70 2.30 0.28 -15.48
N LEU A 71 2.77 -0.62 -16.33
CA LEU A 71 4.15 -1.09 -16.36
C LEU A 71 4.77 -0.88 -17.73
N ASP A 72 6.06 -0.59 -17.73
CA ASP A 72 6.89 -0.50 -18.93
C ASP A 72 8.27 -1.06 -18.66
N LYS A 73 9.01 -1.47 -19.70
CA LYS A 73 10.43 -1.77 -19.54
C LYS A 73 11.13 -0.50 -19.07
N SER A 74 12.00 -0.62 -18.07
CA SER A 74 12.67 0.57 -17.54
C SER A 74 13.68 1.12 -18.56
N GLU A 75 13.71 2.46 -18.70
CA GLU A 75 14.77 3.17 -19.42
C GLU A 75 16.04 3.33 -18.57
N ARG A 76 15.96 3.05 -17.27
CA ARG A 76 17.09 3.10 -16.35
C ARG A 76 17.92 1.82 -16.48
N ALA A 77 19.21 1.97 -16.74
CA ALA A 77 20.12 0.83 -16.98
C ALA A 77 20.21 -0.14 -15.79
N ASP A 78 19.90 0.32 -14.59
CA ASP A 78 19.99 -0.45 -13.35
C ASP A 78 18.64 -1.00 -12.86
N HIS A 79 17.55 -0.84 -13.63
CA HIS A 79 16.22 -1.37 -13.32
C HIS A 79 15.67 -2.20 -14.47
N ASP A 80 14.79 -3.15 -14.16
CA ASP A 80 14.13 -4.00 -15.15
C ASP A 80 12.83 -3.38 -15.64
N VAL A 81 12.04 -2.80 -14.73
CA VAL A 81 10.69 -2.33 -15.02
C VAL A 81 10.37 -1.02 -14.29
N ASP A 82 9.67 -0.14 -14.98
CA ASP A 82 9.02 1.05 -14.42
C ASP A 82 7.61 0.68 -13.97
N TYR A 83 7.26 1.04 -12.75
CA TYR A 83 5.97 0.77 -12.12
C TYR A 83 5.27 2.07 -11.76
N LEU A 84 4.09 2.28 -12.33
CA LEU A 84 3.20 3.40 -12.03
C LEU A 84 1.90 2.88 -11.42
N PHE A 85 1.53 3.41 -10.26
CA PHE A 85 0.34 3.02 -9.51
C PHE A 85 -0.71 4.11 -9.50
N GLY A 86 -1.97 3.79 -9.81
CA GLY A 86 -3.14 4.67 -9.68
C GLY A 86 -4.15 4.14 -8.67
N GLN A 87 -4.42 4.92 -7.62
CA GLN A 87 -5.55 4.66 -6.73
C GLN A 87 -6.78 5.36 -7.30
N VAL A 88 -7.71 4.59 -7.83
CA VAL A 88 -8.93 5.13 -8.45
C VAL A 88 -9.98 5.41 -7.37
N SER A 89 -10.47 6.65 -7.30
CA SER A 89 -11.58 7.00 -6.39
C SER A 89 -12.85 6.25 -6.80
N ILE A 90 -13.66 5.85 -5.83
CA ILE A 90 -14.90 5.10 -6.08
C ILE A 90 -16.00 6.04 -6.56
N ASP A 91 -16.16 7.16 -5.89
CA ASP A 91 -17.27 8.09 -6.01
C ASP A 91 -16.94 9.43 -6.72
N LYS A 92 -15.65 9.69 -6.99
CA LYS A 92 -15.16 10.91 -7.62
C LYS A 92 -14.43 10.61 -8.94
N PRO A 93 -14.49 11.51 -9.94
CA PRO A 93 -13.77 11.36 -11.20
C PRO A 93 -12.28 11.69 -11.03
N PHE A 94 -11.60 10.91 -10.20
CA PHE A 94 -10.25 11.19 -9.75
C PHE A 94 -9.40 9.93 -9.61
N VAL A 95 -8.17 9.98 -10.11
CA VAL A 95 -7.12 8.98 -9.90
C VAL A 95 -6.00 9.63 -9.08
N ASP A 96 -5.73 9.09 -7.90
CA ASP A 96 -4.65 9.57 -7.05
C ASP A 96 -3.33 8.87 -7.42
N TRP A 97 -2.38 9.66 -7.87
CA TRP A 97 -1.03 9.23 -8.28
C TRP A 97 0.03 9.53 -7.21
N SER A 98 -0.35 10.00 -6.03
CA SER A 98 0.57 10.50 -5.00
C SER A 98 1.32 9.42 -4.23
N GLY A 99 0.99 8.14 -4.41
CA GLY A 99 1.57 7.07 -3.59
C GLY A 99 1.84 5.78 -4.34
N ASN A 100 2.21 4.75 -3.59
CA ASN A 100 2.48 3.40 -4.06
C ASN A 100 1.50 2.40 -3.43
N CYS A 101 1.35 1.21 -4.03
CA CYS A 101 0.64 0.08 -3.45
C CYS A 101 1.58 -1.10 -3.20
N GLY A 102 2.12 -1.20 -1.98
CA GLY A 102 3.03 -2.29 -1.59
C GLY A 102 2.41 -3.69 -1.69
N ASN A 103 1.09 -3.83 -1.61
CA ASN A 103 0.41 -5.10 -1.85
C ASN A 103 0.47 -5.50 -3.32
N LEU A 104 0.08 -4.60 -4.25
CA LEU A 104 0.15 -4.90 -5.69
C LEU A 104 1.58 -5.00 -6.21
N THR A 105 2.56 -4.42 -5.52
CA THR A 105 3.99 -4.58 -5.84
C THR A 105 4.39 -6.07 -5.93
N ALA A 106 3.77 -6.94 -5.13
CA ALA A 106 4.02 -8.39 -5.20
C ALA A 106 3.68 -9.02 -6.56
N ALA A 107 2.75 -8.42 -7.30
CA ALA A 107 2.38 -8.87 -8.64
C ALA A 107 3.20 -8.22 -9.76
N VAL A 108 3.94 -7.13 -9.46
CA VAL A 108 4.67 -6.37 -10.49
C VAL A 108 5.76 -7.20 -11.13
N GLY A 109 6.54 -7.92 -10.32
CA GLY A 109 7.62 -8.79 -10.83
C GLY A 109 7.08 -9.93 -11.71
N ALA A 110 6.02 -10.59 -11.26
CA ALA A 110 5.36 -11.66 -12.00
C ALA A 110 4.82 -11.14 -13.36
N PHE A 111 4.05 -10.06 -13.34
CA PHE A 111 3.56 -9.42 -14.57
C PHE A 111 4.70 -9.04 -15.52
N ALA A 112 5.78 -8.46 -14.99
CA ALA A 112 6.93 -8.04 -15.80
C ALA A 112 7.61 -9.21 -16.50
N ILE A 113 7.74 -10.36 -15.85
CA ILE A 113 8.28 -11.60 -16.42
C ILE A 113 7.35 -12.11 -17.52
N GLU A 114 6.06 -12.29 -17.23
CA GLU A 114 5.07 -12.85 -18.14
C GLU A 114 4.83 -11.97 -19.38
N GLN A 115 4.89 -10.64 -19.21
CA GLN A 115 4.71 -9.69 -20.32
C GLN A 115 6.01 -9.37 -21.08
N GLY A 116 7.12 -10.05 -20.75
CA GLY A 116 8.39 -9.90 -21.46
C GLY A 116 9.09 -8.56 -21.24
N LEU A 117 8.85 -7.91 -20.09
CA LEU A 117 9.52 -6.66 -19.71
C LEU A 117 10.88 -6.92 -19.07
N VAL A 118 11.10 -8.10 -18.50
CA VAL A 118 12.39 -8.57 -17.96
C VAL A 118 13.20 -9.26 -19.05
N ASP A 119 14.50 -9.00 -19.09
CA ASP A 119 15.39 -9.66 -20.05
C ASP A 119 15.43 -11.18 -19.83
N LYS A 120 15.20 -11.93 -20.89
CA LYS A 120 15.11 -13.40 -20.83
C LYS A 120 16.34 -14.07 -20.18
N GLY A 121 17.52 -13.49 -20.35
CA GLY A 121 18.74 -14.01 -19.74
C GLY A 121 18.80 -13.90 -18.20
N LYS A 122 17.90 -13.11 -17.60
CA LYS A 122 17.77 -12.98 -16.13
C LYS A 122 16.74 -13.92 -15.53
N ILE A 123 15.92 -14.57 -16.35
CA ILE A 123 14.81 -15.42 -15.90
C ILE A 123 15.35 -16.86 -15.76
N PRO A 124 15.48 -17.38 -14.53
CA PRO A 124 15.88 -18.76 -14.32
C PRO A 124 14.74 -19.73 -14.66
N SER A 125 15.08 -20.97 -15.01
CA SER A 125 14.08 -22.04 -15.13
C SER A 125 13.43 -22.35 -13.79
N ASP A 126 14.22 -22.42 -12.73
CA ASP A 126 13.78 -22.76 -11.39
C ASP A 126 14.48 -21.86 -10.35
N GLY A 127 13.83 -21.66 -9.21
CA GLY A 127 14.33 -20.84 -8.12
C GLY A 127 13.74 -19.44 -8.09
N ILE A 128 14.57 -18.42 -7.88
CA ILE A 128 14.12 -17.03 -7.70
C ILE A 128 14.58 -16.14 -8.85
N CYS A 129 13.65 -15.50 -9.50
CA CYS A 129 13.91 -14.38 -10.41
C CYS A 129 13.86 -13.08 -9.62
N THR A 130 14.97 -12.35 -9.55
CA THR A 130 15.04 -11.05 -8.91
C THR A 130 14.71 -9.95 -9.92
N VAL A 131 13.61 -9.22 -9.68
CA VAL A 131 13.17 -8.13 -10.53
C VAL A 131 13.38 -6.81 -9.82
N LYS A 132 14.17 -5.91 -10.42
CA LYS A 132 14.45 -4.58 -9.89
C LYS A 132 13.48 -3.56 -10.49
N ILE A 133 12.64 -3.00 -9.65
CA ILE A 133 11.50 -2.16 -10.01
C ILE A 133 11.80 -0.70 -9.67
N TRP A 134 11.63 0.21 -10.62
CA TRP A 134 11.56 1.63 -10.37
C TRP A 134 10.11 2.06 -10.14
N GLN A 135 9.78 2.40 -8.92
CA GLN A 135 8.45 2.87 -8.56
C GLN A 135 8.34 4.38 -8.85
N LYS A 136 7.64 4.74 -9.95
CA LYS A 136 7.64 6.10 -10.51
C LYS A 136 6.93 7.14 -9.65
N ASN A 137 5.89 6.76 -8.91
CA ASN A 137 5.13 7.70 -8.10
C ASN A 137 5.96 8.31 -6.98
N ILE A 138 6.82 7.52 -6.35
CA ILE A 138 7.60 7.91 -5.17
C ILE A 138 9.11 7.97 -5.44
N GLY A 139 9.56 7.67 -6.67
CA GLY A 139 10.97 7.71 -7.03
C GLY A 139 11.86 6.75 -6.23
N LYS A 140 11.41 5.52 -6.01
CA LYS A 140 12.09 4.52 -5.17
C LYS A 140 12.33 3.20 -5.88
N THR A 141 13.42 2.54 -5.48
CA THR A 141 13.75 1.19 -5.92
C THR A 141 13.07 0.16 -5.03
N ILE A 142 12.43 -0.80 -5.66
CA ILE A 142 11.85 -1.97 -5.00
C ILE A 142 12.43 -3.21 -5.67
N ILE A 143 12.73 -4.25 -4.88
CA ILE A 143 13.18 -5.54 -5.39
C ILE A 143 12.09 -6.57 -5.10
N ALA A 144 11.66 -7.28 -6.13
CA ALA A 144 10.75 -8.41 -6.01
C ALA A 144 11.51 -9.72 -6.27
N HIS A 145 11.42 -10.65 -5.34
CA HIS A 145 11.97 -12.01 -5.46
C HIS A 145 10.82 -12.93 -5.87
N VAL A 146 10.73 -13.19 -7.18
CA VAL A 146 9.61 -13.94 -7.78
C VAL A 146 10.01 -15.42 -7.91
N PRO A 147 9.26 -16.35 -7.30
CA PRO A 147 9.54 -17.78 -7.45
C PRO A 147 9.22 -18.25 -8.88
N MET A 148 10.09 -19.08 -9.40
CA MET A 148 10.01 -19.65 -10.74
C MET A 148 10.02 -21.16 -10.70
N GLN A 149 9.28 -21.80 -11.60
CA GLN A 149 9.32 -23.24 -11.81
C GLN A 149 9.10 -23.57 -13.29
N ASN A 150 9.96 -24.42 -13.87
CA ASN A 150 9.89 -24.82 -15.28
C ASN A 150 9.88 -23.64 -16.27
N GLY A 151 10.51 -22.51 -15.94
CA GLY A 151 10.56 -21.30 -16.76
C GLY A 151 9.33 -20.40 -16.64
N GLU A 152 8.37 -20.73 -15.79
CA GLU A 152 7.14 -19.98 -15.54
C GLU A 152 7.13 -19.41 -14.11
N VAL A 153 6.33 -18.36 -13.90
CA VAL A 153 6.11 -17.81 -12.56
C VAL A 153 5.34 -18.83 -11.70
N LEU A 154 5.87 -19.14 -10.54
CA LEU A 154 5.20 -20.04 -9.60
C LEU A 154 4.18 -19.26 -8.78
N GLU A 155 2.88 -19.56 -8.96
CA GLU A 155 1.79 -18.93 -8.23
C GLU A 155 1.29 -19.77 -7.05
N THR A 156 1.49 -21.09 -7.09
CA THR A 156 1.02 -22.04 -6.06
C THR A 156 2.12 -22.33 -5.04
N GLY A 157 1.74 -22.51 -3.78
CA GLY A 157 2.65 -22.82 -2.68
C GLY A 157 1.93 -22.83 -1.34
N ASP A 158 2.69 -22.92 -0.26
CA ASP A 158 2.18 -23.10 1.11
C ASP A 158 2.21 -21.80 1.93
N PHE A 159 2.59 -20.69 1.34
CA PHE A 159 2.66 -19.43 2.05
C PHE A 159 1.25 -18.90 2.34
N GLU A 160 0.90 -18.85 3.62
CA GLU A 160 -0.35 -18.28 4.12
C GLU A 160 -0.20 -16.78 4.35
N LEU A 161 -1.17 -16.01 3.87
CA LEU A 161 -1.25 -14.57 4.08
C LEU A 161 -2.62 -14.21 4.67
N ASP A 162 -2.65 -13.80 5.93
CA ASP A 162 -3.89 -13.41 6.60
C ASP A 162 -4.59 -12.27 5.82
N GLY A 163 -5.88 -12.48 5.53
CA GLY A 163 -6.67 -11.63 4.63
C GLY A 163 -6.74 -12.13 3.18
N VAL A 164 -6.11 -13.27 2.88
CA VAL A 164 -6.20 -14.00 1.61
C VAL A 164 -6.66 -15.44 1.89
N THR A 165 -7.62 -15.91 1.14
CA THR A 165 -8.31 -17.19 1.43
C THR A 165 -7.42 -18.43 1.22
N PHE A 166 -6.61 -18.41 0.16
CA PHE A 166 -5.82 -19.58 -0.25
C PHE A 166 -4.33 -19.31 -0.12
N PRO A 167 -3.53 -20.29 0.33
CA PRO A 167 -2.09 -20.21 0.27
C PRO A 167 -1.58 -20.09 -1.17
N ALA A 168 -0.37 -19.58 -1.35
CA ALA A 168 0.23 -19.37 -2.67
C ALA A 168 1.76 -19.36 -2.53
N ALA A 169 2.48 -19.21 -3.64
CA ALA A 169 3.92 -19.02 -3.58
C ALA A 169 4.28 -17.68 -2.92
N GLU A 170 5.31 -17.69 -2.08
CA GLU A 170 5.81 -16.51 -1.40
C GLU A 170 6.58 -15.62 -2.38
N VAL A 171 6.23 -14.34 -2.40
CA VAL A 171 6.99 -13.28 -3.06
C VAL A 171 7.54 -12.35 -2.01
N GLN A 172 8.85 -12.36 -1.82
CA GLN A 172 9.51 -11.43 -0.91
C GLN A 172 9.75 -10.10 -1.62
N ILE A 173 9.41 -9.00 -0.95
CA ILE A 173 9.56 -7.63 -1.45
C ILE A 173 10.49 -6.85 -0.54
N GLU A 174 11.50 -6.23 -1.14
CA GLU A 174 12.40 -5.30 -0.46
C GLU A 174 12.16 -3.87 -0.95
N PHE A 175 11.92 -2.97 -0.03
CA PHE A 175 11.85 -1.53 -0.27
C PHE A 175 13.20 -0.93 0.12
N LEU A 176 13.95 -0.43 -0.84
CA LEU A 176 15.25 0.19 -0.59
C LEU A 176 15.06 1.67 -0.28
N ASP A 177 15.81 2.15 0.71
CA ASP A 177 15.76 3.54 1.19
C ASP A 177 14.31 4.05 1.25
N PRO A 178 13.44 3.40 2.04
CA PRO A 178 11.99 3.62 1.97
C PRO A 178 11.54 5.00 2.43
N ALA A 179 12.42 5.81 3.02
CA ALA A 179 12.14 7.19 3.35
C ALA A 179 11.96 8.05 2.09
N ASP A 180 11.06 9.01 2.12
CA ASP A 180 10.68 9.81 0.96
C ASP A 180 11.73 10.89 0.63
N GLY A 181 12.12 11.01 -0.67
CA GLY A 181 12.89 12.07 -1.28
C GLY A 181 14.17 12.51 -0.56
N GLU A 182 14.51 13.80 -0.69
CA GLU A 182 15.60 14.47 0.05
C GLU A 182 15.19 14.84 1.49
N GLY A 183 13.94 14.55 1.89
CA GLY A 183 13.42 14.83 3.22
C GLY A 183 13.90 13.83 4.26
N SER A 184 13.84 14.23 5.51
CA SER A 184 14.03 13.35 6.66
C SER A 184 12.92 12.27 6.71
N MET A 185 13.29 11.06 7.12
CA MET A 185 12.31 10.02 7.45
C MET A 185 11.28 10.50 8.49
N PHE A 186 11.70 11.39 9.38
CA PHE A 186 10.84 12.14 10.30
C PHE A 186 10.77 13.60 9.83
N PRO A 187 9.70 14.02 9.14
CA PRO A 187 9.63 15.34 8.50
C PRO A 187 9.75 16.51 9.47
N THR A 188 9.34 16.30 10.73
CA THR A 188 9.43 17.29 11.81
C THR A 188 10.75 17.25 12.57
N GLY A 189 11.60 16.24 12.32
CA GLY A 189 12.79 15.95 13.10
C GLY A 189 12.53 15.23 14.43
N ASN A 190 11.27 15.03 14.84
CA ASN A 190 10.88 14.39 16.08
C ASN A 190 10.42 12.96 15.85
N LEU A 191 10.69 12.06 16.82
CA LEU A 191 10.15 10.69 16.82
C LEU A 191 8.67 10.67 17.26
N VAL A 192 8.31 11.59 18.14
CA VAL A 192 6.93 11.82 18.58
C VAL A 192 6.67 13.33 18.61
N ASP A 193 5.62 13.74 17.94
CA ASP A 193 5.12 15.10 17.89
C ASP A 193 3.85 15.26 18.74
N GLU A 194 3.55 16.50 19.09
CA GLU A 194 2.21 16.92 19.49
C GLU A 194 1.45 17.37 18.24
N LEU A 195 0.34 16.74 17.95
CA LEU A 195 -0.57 17.07 16.85
C LEU A 195 -1.83 17.70 17.41
N ASP A 196 -1.97 19.01 17.26
CA ASP A 196 -3.17 19.73 17.67
C ASP A 196 -4.21 19.63 16.54
N VAL A 197 -5.36 19.02 16.87
CA VAL A 197 -6.48 18.87 15.92
C VAL A 197 -7.72 19.55 16.49
N PRO A 198 -8.29 20.56 15.82
CA PRO A 198 -9.49 21.24 16.30
C PRO A 198 -10.64 20.27 16.59
N ASP A 199 -11.36 20.52 17.68
CA ASP A 199 -12.47 19.73 18.21
C ASP A 199 -12.11 18.31 18.70
N ILE A 200 -10.84 17.88 18.51
CA ILE A 200 -10.35 16.58 19.00
C ILE A 200 -9.36 16.78 20.14
N GLY A 201 -8.53 17.82 20.05
CA GLY A 201 -7.51 18.15 21.05
C GLY A 201 -6.10 17.77 20.62
N ARG A 202 -5.22 17.68 21.60
CA ARG A 202 -3.80 17.42 21.40
C ARG A 202 -3.51 15.93 21.50
N LEU A 203 -2.95 15.36 20.43
CA LEU A 203 -2.60 13.95 20.31
C LEU A 203 -1.08 13.77 20.18
N LYS A 204 -0.54 12.74 20.80
CA LYS A 204 0.83 12.31 20.50
C LYS A 204 0.82 11.53 19.18
N ALA A 205 1.74 11.86 18.27
CA ALA A 205 1.83 11.24 16.95
C ALA A 205 3.28 10.97 16.54
N THR A 206 3.53 9.81 15.95
CA THR A 206 4.75 9.60 15.14
C THR A 206 4.40 9.86 13.69
N LEU A 207 5.07 10.85 13.10
CA LEU A 207 4.91 11.28 11.72
C LEU A 207 6.10 10.77 10.91
N ILE A 208 5.90 9.82 10.00
CA ILE A 208 6.99 9.15 9.31
C ILE A 208 6.78 9.08 7.80
N ASN A 209 7.83 9.34 7.02
CA ASN A 209 7.93 9.11 5.59
C ASN A 209 8.78 7.86 5.33
N ALA A 210 8.14 6.69 5.28
CA ALA A 210 8.79 5.45 4.92
C ALA A 210 7.79 4.53 4.22
N GLY A 211 8.01 4.25 2.94
CA GLY A 211 7.10 3.50 2.10
C GLY A 211 5.84 4.28 1.70
N ILE A 212 5.21 4.94 2.64
CA ILE A 212 4.14 5.92 2.47
C ILE A 212 4.10 6.85 3.69
N PRO A 213 3.86 8.15 3.51
CA PRO A 213 3.62 9.05 4.63
C PRO A 213 2.54 8.51 5.55
N THR A 214 2.85 8.39 6.84
CA THR A 214 1.93 7.79 7.82
C THR A 214 1.96 8.56 9.14
N VAL A 215 0.77 8.75 9.71
CA VAL A 215 0.52 9.30 11.06
C VAL A 215 0.18 8.13 11.96
N PHE A 216 1.04 7.80 12.90
CA PHE A 216 0.78 6.79 13.93
C PHE A 216 0.34 7.45 15.22
N LEU A 217 -0.67 6.89 15.88
CA LEU A 217 -1.29 7.37 17.10
C LEU A 217 -1.46 6.19 18.08
N ASN A 218 -1.56 6.46 19.38
CA ASN A 218 -1.98 5.42 20.32
C ASN A 218 -3.49 5.20 20.21
N ALA A 219 -3.92 3.96 20.21
CA ALA A 219 -5.33 3.60 20.22
C ALA A 219 -6.07 4.18 21.45
N ALA A 220 -5.45 4.10 22.61
CA ALA A 220 -6.02 4.60 23.86
C ALA A 220 -6.30 6.11 23.85
N ASP A 221 -5.44 6.93 23.23
CA ASP A 221 -5.62 8.37 23.10
C ASP A 221 -6.83 8.73 22.21
N LEU A 222 -7.27 7.79 21.40
CA LEU A 222 -8.43 7.92 20.51
C LEU A 222 -9.72 7.29 21.06
N GLY A 223 -9.61 6.58 22.19
CA GLY A 223 -10.73 5.82 22.79
C GLY A 223 -10.92 4.43 22.16
N TYR A 224 -9.89 3.89 21.49
CA TYR A 224 -9.90 2.56 20.87
C TYR A 224 -8.99 1.59 21.60
N THR A 225 -9.15 0.30 21.30
CA THR A 225 -8.40 -0.80 21.90
C THR A 225 -7.29 -1.36 21.01
N GLY A 226 -7.33 -1.05 19.71
CA GLY A 226 -6.49 -1.66 18.69
C GLY A 226 -7.03 -3.00 18.18
N LYS A 227 -8.22 -3.44 18.65
CA LYS A 227 -8.87 -4.72 18.24
C LYS A 227 -10.00 -4.53 17.24
N GLU A 228 -10.39 -3.30 16.96
CA GLU A 228 -11.53 -2.93 16.12
C GLU A 228 -11.45 -3.61 14.75
N LEU A 229 -12.59 -4.08 14.27
CA LEU A 229 -12.79 -4.58 12.90
C LEU A 229 -13.36 -3.45 12.02
N GLN A 230 -13.54 -3.73 10.73
CA GLN A 230 -13.97 -2.71 9.78
C GLN A 230 -15.30 -2.06 10.16
N ASP A 231 -16.28 -2.86 10.54
CA ASP A 231 -17.64 -2.39 10.80
C ASP A 231 -17.71 -1.49 12.04
N ASP A 232 -16.85 -1.73 13.03
CA ASP A 232 -16.77 -0.94 14.25
C ASP A 232 -16.40 0.53 13.98
N ILE A 233 -15.68 0.79 12.88
CA ILE A 233 -15.24 2.14 12.50
C ILE A 233 -15.95 2.62 11.23
N ASN A 234 -16.08 1.75 10.20
CA ASN A 234 -16.57 2.18 8.90
C ASN A 234 -18.07 2.50 8.88
N ASN A 235 -18.84 2.02 9.86
CA ASN A 235 -20.25 2.33 10.05
C ASN A 235 -20.49 3.54 10.97
N ASP A 236 -19.43 4.10 11.57
CA ASP A 236 -19.48 5.29 12.43
C ASP A 236 -19.00 6.52 11.66
N ALA A 237 -19.94 7.36 11.22
CA ALA A 237 -19.64 8.58 10.48
C ALA A 237 -18.80 9.58 11.29
N ALA A 238 -19.01 9.66 12.63
CA ALA A 238 -18.26 10.55 13.50
C ALA A 238 -16.80 10.07 13.64
N ALA A 239 -16.59 8.74 13.72
CA ALA A 239 -15.24 8.17 13.71
C ALA A 239 -14.52 8.49 12.40
N LEU A 240 -15.18 8.33 11.25
CA LEU A 240 -14.59 8.62 9.94
C LEU A 240 -14.22 10.11 9.79
N GLU A 241 -15.10 11.01 10.23
CA GLU A 241 -14.81 12.44 10.25
C GLU A 241 -13.62 12.78 11.16
N LYS A 242 -13.56 12.18 12.35
CA LYS A 242 -12.45 12.33 13.29
C LYS A 242 -11.13 11.92 12.65
N PHE A 243 -11.08 10.76 12.00
CA PHE A 243 -9.86 10.27 11.34
C PHE A 243 -9.46 11.12 10.14
N GLU A 244 -10.44 11.65 9.38
CA GLU A 244 -10.14 12.55 8.27
C GLU A 244 -9.55 13.88 8.75
N LYS A 245 -10.08 14.48 9.84
CA LYS A 245 -9.48 15.64 10.49
C LYS A 245 -8.03 15.35 10.92
N ILE A 246 -7.80 14.23 11.60
CA ILE A 246 -6.44 13.82 12.03
C ILE A 246 -5.52 13.69 10.80
N ARG A 247 -5.99 13.07 9.70
CA ARG A 247 -5.23 12.91 8.48
C ARG A 247 -4.83 14.25 7.86
N ALA A 248 -5.76 15.17 7.78
CA ALA A 248 -5.54 16.50 7.20
C ALA A 248 -4.54 17.33 8.01
N TYR A 249 -4.68 17.37 9.32
CA TYR A 249 -3.73 18.08 10.20
C TYR A 249 -2.38 17.36 10.26
N GLY A 250 -2.36 16.04 10.17
CA GLY A 250 -1.13 15.28 10.01
C GLY A 250 -0.41 15.61 8.69
N ALA A 251 -1.14 15.72 7.58
CA ALA A 251 -0.58 16.12 6.29
C ALA A 251 0.04 17.52 6.35
N LEU A 252 -0.64 18.48 6.99
CA LEU A 252 -0.14 19.83 7.21
C LEU A 252 1.15 19.82 8.06
N LYS A 253 1.14 19.09 9.18
CA LYS A 253 2.29 18.99 10.10
C LYS A 253 3.50 18.34 9.42
N MET A 254 3.27 17.38 8.52
CA MET A 254 4.31 16.73 7.73
C MET A 254 4.82 17.57 6.55
N GLY A 255 4.23 18.74 6.28
CA GLY A 255 4.57 19.59 5.13
C GLY A 255 4.14 19.01 3.77
N LEU A 256 3.17 18.09 3.76
CA LEU A 256 2.64 17.50 2.53
C LEU A 256 1.62 18.40 1.83
N ILE A 257 1.05 19.33 2.56
CA ILE A 257 0.10 20.37 2.12
C ILE A 257 0.43 21.67 2.85
N ASN A 258 0.02 22.80 2.29
CA ASN A 258 0.18 24.11 2.89
C ASN A 258 -1.06 24.60 3.63
N ASP A 259 -2.24 24.05 3.26
CA ASP A 259 -3.52 24.36 3.88
C ASP A 259 -4.37 23.07 4.01
N VAL A 260 -5.13 22.98 5.09
CA VAL A 260 -5.97 21.80 5.40
C VAL A 260 -7.00 21.49 4.29
N SER A 261 -7.49 22.51 3.58
CA SER A 261 -8.42 22.34 2.45
C SER A 261 -7.85 21.54 1.28
N GLU A 262 -6.51 21.48 1.15
CA GLU A 262 -5.83 20.71 0.11
C GLU A 262 -5.87 19.19 0.38
N ALA A 263 -6.18 18.78 1.61
CA ALA A 263 -6.14 17.38 2.02
C ALA A 263 -7.06 16.47 1.19
N ALA A 264 -8.20 16.99 0.74
CA ALA A 264 -9.16 16.23 -0.07
C ALA A 264 -8.60 15.81 -1.45
N ALA A 265 -7.67 16.59 -2.01
CA ALA A 265 -7.03 16.30 -3.31
C ALA A 265 -5.97 15.19 -3.22
N ARG A 266 -5.58 14.78 -2.00
CA ARG A 266 -4.63 13.68 -1.78
C ARG A 266 -5.12 12.69 -0.74
N ALA A 267 -6.32 12.14 -0.97
CA ALA A 267 -6.97 11.20 -0.05
C ALA A 267 -6.17 9.92 0.22
N HIS A 268 -5.22 9.57 -0.67
CA HIS A 268 -4.36 8.41 -0.51
C HIS A 268 -3.27 8.62 0.55
N THR A 269 -2.79 9.87 0.78
CA THR A 269 -1.68 10.19 1.69
C THR A 269 -1.95 11.44 2.54
N PRO A 270 -1.46 11.48 3.81
CA PRO A 270 -0.84 10.38 4.56
C PRO A 270 -1.85 9.30 4.93
N LYS A 271 -1.37 8.13 5.34
CA LYS A 271 -2.19 7.15 6.04
C LYS A 271 -2.34 7.57 7.50
N VAL A 272 -3.44 7.15 8.13
CA VAL A 272 -3.61 7.23 9.58
C VAL A 272 -3.65 5.82 10.11
N ALA A 273 -2.86 5.56 11.14
CA ALA A 273 -2.85 4.28 11.82
C ALA A 273 -2.82 4.49 13.34
N PHE A 274 -3.48 3.62 14.07
CA PHE A 274 -3.37 3.60 15.52
C PHE A 274 -2.83 2.26 16.00
N VAL A 275 -2.02 2.32 17.05
CA VAL A 275 -1.28 1.19 17.60
C VAL A 275 -1.66 0.96 19.06
N ALA A 276 -1.59 -0.28 19.49
CA ALA A 276 -1.75 -0.68 20.88
C ALA A 276 -0.76 -1.80 21.23
N PRO A 277 -0.44 -2.02 22.52
CA PRO A 277 0.30 -3.19 22.96
C PRO A 277 -0.38 -4.50 22.51
N ALA A 278 0.40 -5.58 22.41
CA ALA A 278 -0.12 -6.90 22.10
C ALA A 278 -1.24 -7.32 23.06
N ALA A 279 -2.33 -7.81 22.51
CA ALA A 279 -3.47 -8.34 23.27
C ALA A 279 -4.22 -9.38 22.43
N ASP A 280 -4.86 -10.34 23.07
CA ASP A 280 -5.70 -11.34 22.40
C ASP A 280 -6.88 -10.66 21.70
N TYR A 281 -7.16 -11.10 20.47
CA TYR A 281 -8.34 -10.66 19.73
C TYR A 281 -8.82 -11.71 18.75
N THR A 282 -10.03 -11.54 18.23
CA THR A 282 -10.59 -12.36 17.18
C THR A 282 -10.51 -11.60 15.85
N ALA A 283 -9.83 -12.16 14.86
CA ALA A 283 -9.75 -11.60 13.53
C ALA A 283 -11.09 -11.73 12.77
N SER A 284 -11.24 -11.00 11.69
CA SER A 284 -12.47 -11.00 10.86
C SER A 284 -12.84 -12.37 10.28
N SER A 285 -11.88 -13.28 10.19
CA SER A 285 -12.11 -14.69 9.79
C SER A 285 -12.65 -15.59 10.92
N GLY A 286 -12.74 -15.08 12.15
CA GLY A 286 -13.03 -15.87 13.34
C GLY A 286 -11.78 -16.52 13.99
N LYS A 287 -10.59 -16.38 13.38
CA LYS A 287 -9.33 -16.89 13.94
C LYS A 287 -8.96 -16.09 15.19
N THR A 288 -8.66 -16.79 16.28
CA THR A 288 -8.07 -16.17 17.47
C THR A 288 -6.60 -15.87 17.24
N VAL A 289 -6.18 -14.66 17.54
CA VAL A 289 -4.78 -14.23 17.58
C VAL A 289 -4.41 -13.98 19.03
N ASN A 290 -3.41 -14.72 19.54
CA ASN A 290 -2.98 -14.57 20.93
C ASN A 290 -1.95 -13.44 21.04
N ALA A 291 -1.96 -12.74 22.14
CA ALA A 291 -0.98 -11.69 22.44
C ALA A 291 0.48 -12.17 22.36
N ALA A 292 0.73 -13.43 22.74
CA ALA A 292 2.05 -14.05 22.69
C ALA A 292 2.58 -14.26 21.23
N ASP A 293 1.70 -14.25 20.25
CA ASP A 293 2.06 -14.47 18.84
C ASP A 293 2.37 -13.18 18.08
N ILE A 294 2.20 -12.02 18.70
CA ILE A 294 2.38 -10.69 18.10
C ILE A 294 3.14 -9.75 19.03
N ASP A 295 3.77 -8.73 18.49
CA ASP A 295 4.47 -7.69 19.25
C ASP A 295 3.55 -6.49 19.58
N LEU A 296 2.59 -6.19 18.71
CA LEU A 296 1.66 -5.07 18.85
C LEU A 296 0.40 -5.28 18.01
N LEU A 297 -0.60 -4.45 18.24
CA LEU A 297 -1.79 -4.32 17.41
C LEU A 297 -1.70 -3.07 16.55
N VAL A 298 -2.14 -3.14 15.29
CA VAL A 298 -2.21 -2.01 14.37
C VAL A 298 -3.53 -2.00 13.62
N ARG A 299 -4.15 -0.84 13.55
CA ARG A 299 -5.31 -0.54 12.70
C ARG A 299 -4.98 0.63 11.82
N ALA A 300 -5.27 0.55 10.53
CA ALA A 300 -4.88 1.59 9.59
C ALA A 300 -5.99 1.92 8.59
N LEU A 301 -6.16 3.22 8.31
CA LEU A 301 -7.17 3.72 7.39
C LEU A 301 -6.56 4.05 6.02
N SER A 302 -7.33 3.81 4.99
CA SER A 302 -7.00 4.13 3.60
C SER A 302 -8.23 4.67 2.89
N MET A 303 -8.12 5.80 2.22
CA MET A 303 -9.23 6.47 1.52
C MET A 303 -10.46 6.66 2.45
N GLY A 304 -10.19 7.13 3.68
CA GLY A 304 -11.22 7.43 4.67
C GLY A 304 -11.90 6.22 5.31
N LYS A 305 -11.39 5.00 5.12
CA LYS A 305 -11.98 3.76 5.68
C LYS A 305 -10.91 2.90 6.35
N LEU A 306 -11.29 2.18 7.43
CA LEU A 306 -10.44 1.17 8.03
C LEU A 306 -10.21 0.03 7.03
N HIS A 307 -8.94 -0.33 6.83
CA HIS A 307 -8.54 -1.38 5.91
C HIS A 307 -8.86 -2.77 6.51
N HIS A 308 -9.36 -3.69 5.68
CA HIS A 308 -9.75 -5.04 6.13
C HIS A 308 -8.57 -5.90 6.60
N ALA A 309 -7.36 -5.61 6.13
CA ALA A 309 -6.12 -6.27 6.53
C ALA A 309 -5.04 -5.19 6.79
N MET A 310 -3.93 -5.22 6.05
CA MET A 310 -2.91 -4.17 6.12
C MET A 310 -2.41 -3.79 4.73
N MET A 311 -2.27 -2.48 4.51
CA MET A 311 -1.67 -1.93 3.29
C MET A 311 -0.17 -2.24 3.29
N GLY A 312 0.36 -2.70 2.15
CA GLY A 312 1.77 -3.06 2.04
C GLY A 312 2.72 -1.88 2.32
N THR A 313 2.41 -0.68 1.83
CA THR A 313 3.23 0.53 2.09
C THR A 313 3.15 0.98 3.54
N ALA A 314 1.97 0.87 4.19
CA ALA A 314 1.85 1.11 5.63
C ALA A 314 2.63 0.06 6.44
N SER A 315 2.74 -1.18 5.94
CA SER A 315 3.57 -2.21 6.56
C SER A 315 5.06 -1.83 6.53
N VAL A 316 5.52 -1.16 5.48
CA VAL A 316 6.88 -0.58 5.43
C VAL A 316 7.06 0.52 6.48
N ALA A 317 6.07 1.42 6.61
CA ALA A 317 6.09 2.46 7.64
C ALA A 317 6.08 1.87 9.06
N ILE A 318 5.30 0.80 9.28
CA ILE A 318 5.28 0.07 10.56
C ILE A 318 6.66 -0.54 10.85
N ALA A 319 7.27 -1.22 9.87
CA ALA A 319 8.59 -1.82 10.03
C ALA A 319 9.66 -0.76 10.36
N ALA A 320 9.67 0.34 9.60
CA ALA A 320 10.59 1.45 9.81
C ALA A 320 10.41 2.09 11.19
N ALA A 321 9.17 2.42 11.56
CA ALA A 321 8.88 3.02 12.87
C ALA A 321 9.19 2.05 14.04
N ALA A 322 8.91 0.76 13.89
CA ALA A 322 9.24 -0.23 14.92
C ALA A 322 10.75 -0.40 15.13
N ALA A 323 11.55 -0.25 14.08
CA ALA A 323 13.00 -0.35 14.14
C ALA A 323 13.67 0.88 14.79
N VAL A 324 12.96 2.00 14.95
CA VAL A 324 13.47 3.22 15.56
C VAL A 324 12.98 3.34 17.01
N PRO A 325 13.87 3.16 18.01
CA PRO A 325 13.49 3.28 19.43
C PRO A 325 12.89 4.64 19.76
N GLY A 326 11.77 4.65 20.46
CA GLY A 326 11.09 5.85 20.91
C GLY A 326 9.93 6.33 20.05
N THR A 327 9.70 5.75 18.86
CA THR A 327 8.46 5.98 18.11
C THR A 327 7.26 5.31 18.78
N LEU A 328 6.02 5.76 18.52
CA LEU A 328 4.83 5.15 19.12
C LEU A 328 4.66 3.68 18.73
N VAL A 329 5.07 3.31 17.50
CA VAL A 329 5.05 1.91 17.04
C VAL A 329 6.05 1.05 17.82
N ASN A 330 7.28 1.54 17.99
CA ASN A 330 8.30 0.86 18.77
C ASN A 330 7.89 0.70 20.24
N LEU A 331 7.36 1.76 20.83
CA LEU A 331 6.88 1.75 22.22
C LEU A 331 5.70 0.78 22.41
N ALA A 332 4.74 0.74 21.50
CA ALA A 332 3.64 -0.21 21.52
C ALA A 332 4.12 -1.67 21.39
N ALA A 333 5.22 -1.91 20.69
CA ALA A 333 5.87 -3.21 20.58
C ALA A 333 6.76 -3.58 21.78
N GLY A 334 6.77 -2.78 22.84
CA GLY A 334 7.58 -3.01 24.06
C GLY A 334 8.94 -2.32 24.06
N GLY A 335 9.22 -1.45 23.09
CA GLY A 335 10.46 -0.65 23.01
C GLY A 335 11.70 -1.43 22.57
N GLY A 336 12.86 -0.76 22.68
CA GLY A 336 14.17 -1.36 22.39
C GLY A 336 14.51 -1.43 20.89
N THR A 337 15.69 -1.99 20.60
CA THR A 337 16.14 -2.19 19.20
C THR A 337 15.45 -3.41 18.60
N ARG A 338 14.87 -3.24 17.40
CA ARG A 338 14.15 -4.29 16.69
C ARG A 338 14.53 -4.28 15.21
N ASN A 339 14.73 -5.45 14.63
CA ASN A 339 14.93 -5.62 13.18
C ASN A 339 13.68 -6.16 12.49
N GLU A 340 12.70 -6.63 13.25
CA GLU A 340 11.41 -7.10 12.77
C GLU A 340 10.33 -6.96 13.84
N VAL A 341 9.09 -6.94 13.38
CA VAL A 341 7.90 -7.05 14.24
C VAL A 341 6.84 -7.90 13.57
N ARG A 342 6.07 -8.62 14.38
CA ARG A 342 4.82 -9.24 13.95
C ARG A 342 3.67 -8.47 14.60
N PHE A 343 2.81 -7.90 13.81
CA PHE A 343 1.67 -7.15 14.32
C PHE A 343 0.34 -7.80 13.99
N GLY A 344 -0.64 -7.62 14.88
CA GLY A 344 -2.03 -8.01 14.67
C GLY A 344 -2.80 -6.95 13.91
N HIS A 345 -3.58 -7.35 12.89
CA HIS A 345 -4.43 -6.48 12.07
C HIS A 345 -5.83 -7.12 11.90
N PRO A 346 -6.84 -6.43 11.31
CA PRO A 346 -8.22 -6.95 11.30
C PRO A 346 -8.38 -8.37 10.77
N SER A 347 -7.58 -8.83 9.80
CA SER A 347 -7.69 -10.18 9.23
C SER A 347 -6.73 -11.21 9.82
N GLY A 348 -5.88 -10.84 10.79
CA GLY A 348 -4.91 -11.75 11.40
C GLY A 348 -3.57 -11.07 11.69
N THR A 349 -2.45 -11.64 11.28
CA THR A 349 -1.11 -11.16 11.59
C THR A 349 -0.27 -10.89 10.36
N LEU A 350 0.75 -10.06 10.52
CA LEU A 350 1.75 -9.82 9.51
C LEU A 350 3.12 -9.60 10.14
N ARG A 351 4.14 -10.25 9.58
CA ARG A 351 5.54 -10.04 9.93
C ARG A 351 6.19 -9.08 8.92
N VAL A 352 6.94 -8.11 9.41
CA VAL A 352 7.70 -7.15 8.61
C VAL A 352 9.05 -6.88 9.26
N GLY A 353 10.08 -6.64 8.44
CA GLY A 353 11.43 -6.36 8.91
C GLY A 353 11.93 -5.02 8.38
N ALA A 354 12.79 -4.35 9.16
CA ALA A 354 13.55 -3.19 8.71
C ALA A 354 14.89 -3.12 9.46
N SER A 355 15.89 -2.54 8.80
CA SER A 355 17.17 -2.18 9.41
C SER A 355 17.26 -0.67 9.51
N ALA A 356 17.30 -0.16 10.73
CA ALA A 356 17.47 1.26 11.04
C ALA A 356 18.86 1.55 11.58
N GLU A 357 19.46 2.64 11.12
CA GLU A 357 20.74 3.16 11.56
C GLU A 357 20.57 4.61 12.03
N CYS A 358 21.32 4.97 13.07
CA CYS A 358 21.36 6.34 13.56
C CYS A 358 22.78 6.88 13.40
N SER A 359 22.90 7.98 12.66
CA SER A 359 24.17 8.72 12.50
C SER A 359 23.94 10.18 12.84
N ASP A 360 24.67 10.71 13.79
CA ASP A 360 24.58 12.12 14.26
C ASP A 360 23.14 12.52 14.67
N GLY A 361 22.40 11.58 15.28
CA GLY A 361 21.00 11.81 15.71
C GLY A 361 19.97 11.71 14.57
N ILE A 362 20.39 11.43 13.35
CA ILE A 362 19.51 11.26 12.19
C ILE A 362 19.29 9.77 11.96
N TRP A 363 18.04 9.35 11.99
CA TRP A 363 17.64 7.99 11.69
C TRP A 363 17.46 7.76 10.19
N ALA A 364 17.97 6.65 9.69
CA ALA A 364 17.76 6.16 8.33
C ALA A 364 17.37 4.69 8.35
N VAL A 365 16.46 4.29 7.46
CA VAL A 365 16.12 2.89 7.19
C VAL A 365 16.59 2.56 5.78
N LYS A 366 17.58 1.68 5.68
CA LYS A 366 18.18 1.28 4.41
C LYS A 366 17.31 0.33 3.61
N LYS A 367 16.57 -0.51 4.32
CA LYS A 367 15.74 -1.53 3.71
C LYS A 367 14.58 -1.91 4.63
N ALA A 368 13.40 -2.08 4.04
CA ALA A 368 12.28 -2.76 4.67
C ALA A 368 11.88 -3.98 3.84
N VAL A 369 11.56 -5.08 4.51
CA VAL A 369 11.26 -6.37 3.88
C VAL A 369 9.90 -6.86 4.33
N MET A 370 9.13 -7.39 3.40
CA MET A 370 7.88 -8.09 3.71
C MET A 370 7.62 -9.22 2.70
N SER A 371 6.98 -10.26 3.18
CA SER A 371 6.49 -11.36 2.35
C SER A 371 5.04 -11.15 1.97
N ARG A 372 4.74 -11.45 0.73
CA ARG A 372 3.40 -11.40 0.12
C ARG A 372 3.23 -12.61 -0.79
N SER A 373 2.09 -12.70 -1.43
CA SER A 373 1.87 -13.57 -2.57
C SER A 373 1.11 -12.83 -3.66
N ALA A 374 1.22 -13.31 -4.87
CA ALA A 374 0.49 -12.78 -6.02
C ALA A 374 -0.20 -13.90 -6.77
N ARG A 375 -1.25 -13.57 -7.52
CA ARG A 375 -1.93 -14.51 -8.40
C ARG A 375 -2.64 -13.78 -9.53
N VAL A 376 -2.51 -14.29 -10.75
CA VAL A 376 -3.39 -13.90 -11.86
C VAL A 376 -4.82 -14.38 -11.55
N ILE A 377 -5.78 -13.48 -11.61
CA ILE A 377 -7.21 -13.82 -11.48
C ILE A 377 -7.81 -14.01 -12.87
N MET A 378 -7.46 -13.12 -13.79
CA MET A 378 -7.94 -13.16 -15.17
C MET A 378 -6.98 -12.38 -16.07
N GLU A 379 -6.79 -12.88 -17.27
CA GLU A 379 -6.14 -12.16 -18.35
C GLU A 379 -7.07 -12.01 -19.56
N GLY A 380 -6.89 -10.97 -20.35
CA GLY A 380 -7.72 -10.74 -21.52
C GLY A 380 -7.71 -9.29 -21.98
N ARG A 381 -8.87 -8.76 -22.33
CA ARG A 381 -9.01 -7.39 -22.81
C ARG A 381 -10.19 -6.69 -22.15
N VAL A 382 -9.94 -5.52 -21.56
CA VAL A 382 -11.00 -4.63 -21.13
C VAL A 382 -11.59 -3.89 -22.33
N ARG A 383 -12.87 -3.55 -22.25
CA ARG A 383 -13.57 -2.78 -23.28
C ARG A 383 -13.90 -1.39 -22.76
N VAL A 384 -13.54 -0.39 -23.52
CA VAL A 384 -13.76 1.01 -23.18
C VAL A 384 -14.38 1.69 -24.41
N PRO A 385 -15.46 2.49 -24.27
CA PRO A 385 -15.99 3.28 -25.36
C PRO A 385 -14.91 4.19 -25.97
N ASP A 386 -14.89 4.34 -27.29
CA ASP A 386 -13.85 5.10 -28.01
C ASP A 386 -13.96 6.63 -27.79
N ASP A 387 -15.09 7.09 -27.27
CA ASP A 387 -15.38 8.49 -26.96
C ASP A 387 -15.17 8.85 -25.47
N CYS A 388 -14.64 7.94 -24.65
CA CYS A 388 -14.51 8.18 -23.21
C CYS A 388 -13.25 8.99 -22.82
N PHE A 389 -12.35 9.34 -23.78
CA PHE A 389 -11.06 10.01 -23.47
C PHE A 389 -10.58 10.98 -24.55
#